data_143cccd5f9f77576f12ea205c19d03e9
#
_entry.id   143cccd5f9f77576f12ea205c19d03e9
#
_cell.length_a   1.000
_cell.length_b   1.000
_cell.length_c   1.000
_cell.angle_alpha   90.00
_cell.angle_beta   90.00
_cell.angle_gamma   90.00
#
_symmetry.space_group_name_H-M   'P 1'
#
loop_
_entity.id
_entity.type
_entity.pdbx_description
1 polymer ?
#
loop_
_entity_poly.entity_id
_entity_poly.type
_entity_poly.pdbx_seq_one_letter_code
_entity_poly.pdbx_strand_id
1 'polypeptide(L)'
;MSVPPHTLKNMALITPDLQPCPMPDLSTAGGQTMIEPFLQGVDMVVLDNIATLCRTGKENESQSWQTMQAWLLELRRRGMTVLLIHHAGKSGDQRGTSAREDIMDTVISLRRPREYSMAEGARFEVHLTKARGILGDDAKPFEANLITEGNALHWRVRDIEDVELEELKRLLGEGYSIRDCAEEMGKSKSSVHR
;
A
#
# COMPACT_ATOMS: atom_id res chain seq x y z
N MET A 1 -9.61 -20.99 1.02
CA MET A 1 -11.01 -20.53 1.20
C MET A 1 -11.48 -20.01 -0.16
N SER A 2 -12.45 -20.65 -0.79
CA SER A 2 -13.00 -20.18 -2.08
C SER A 2 -13.98 -19.05 -1.81
N VAL A 3 -13.77 -17.89 -2.44
CA VAL A 3 -14.72 -16.77 -2.38
C VAL A 3 -16.01 -17.19 -3.09
N PRO A 4 -17.18 -16.98 -2.50
CA PRO A 4 -18.43 -17.35 -3.16
C PRO A 4 -18.60 -16.61 -4.50
N PRO A 5 -19.07 -17.27 -5.57
CA PRO A 5 -19.17 -16.69 -6.92
C PRO A 5 -19.96 -15.36 -7.00
N HIS A 6 -20.92 -15.15 -6.10
CA HIS A 6 -21.73 -13.92 -6.08
C HIS A 6 -20.97 -12.66 -5.57
N THR A 7 -19.85 -12.84 -4.86
CA THR A 7 -19.01 -11.71 -4.41
C THR A 7 -18.15 -11.15 -5.54
N LEU A 8 -18.03 -11.85 -6.67
CA LEU A 8 -17.20 -11.41 -7.80
C LEU A 8 -18.01 -10.74 -8.93
N LYS A 9 -19.33 -10.55 -8.78
CA LYS A 9 -20.19 -9.98 -9.83
C LYS A 9 -19.75 -8.60 -10.30
N ASN A 10 -19.12 -7.82 -9.41
CA ASN A 10 -18.70 -6.45 -9.68
C ASN A 10 -17.18 -6.33 -9.81
N MET A 11 -16.47 -7.45 -10.04
CA MET A 11 -15.03 -7.48 -10.17
C MET A 11 -14.63 -8.18 -11.47
N ALA A 12 -13.80 -7.52 -12.28
CA ALA A 12 -13.13 -8.12 -13.43
C ALA A 12 -11.63 -8.21 -13.11
N LEU A 13 -11.04 -9.38 -13.32
CA LEU A 13 -9.61 -9.63 -13.14
C LEU A 13 -8.96 -9.86 -14.50
N ILE A 14 -7.94 -9.04 -14.81
CA ILE A 14 -7.09 -9.20 -16.00
C ILE A 14 -5.69 -9.57 -15.49
N THR A 15 -5.25 -10.79 -15.77
CA THR A 15 -3.95 -11.31 -15.34
C THR A 15 -3.25 -11.98 -16.52
N PRO A 16 -1.89 -11.92 -16.60
CA PRO A 16 -1.13 -12.59 -17.67
C PRO A 16 -1.49 -14.05 -17.85
N ASP A 17 -1.76 -14.77 -16.76
CA ASP A 17 -2.02 -16.21 -16.77
C ASP A 17 -3.33 -16.58 -17.47
N LEU A 18 -4.25 -15.63 -17.62
CA LEU A 18 -5.55 -15.84 -18.24
C LEU A 18 -5.67 -15.18 -19.62
N GLN A 19 -4.60 -14.54 -20.11
CA GLN A 19 -4.61 -13.85 -21.40
C GLN A 19 -3.89 -14.68 -22.48
N PRO A 20 -4.40 -14.71 -23.72
CA PRO A 20 -3.73 -15.35 -24.85
C PRO A 20 -2.53 -14.56 -25.37
N CYS A 21 -2.36 -13.32 -24.95
CA CYS A 21 -1.31 -12.41 -25.38
C CYS A 21 -0.64 -11.73 -24.16
N PRO A 22 0.58 -11.21 -24.33
CA PRO A 22 1.24 -10.46 -23.26
C PRO A 22 0.42 -9.27 -22.79
N MET A 23 0.48 -8.98 -21.49
CA MET A 23 -0.15 -7.78 -20.91
C MET A 23 0.36 -6.52 -21.61
N PRO A 24 -0.51 -5.54 -21.90
CA PRO A 24 -0.11 -4.29 -22.52
C PRO A 24 0.82 -3.49 -21.60
N ASP A 25 1.67 -2.68 -22.23
CA ASP A 25 2.54 -1.73 -21.53
C ASP A 25 1.78 -0.41 -21.32
N LEU A 26 1.33 -0.15 -20.10
CA LEU A 26 0.53 1.02 -19.76
C LEU A 26 1.33 2.34 -19.76
N SER A 27 2.65 2.28 -19.87
CA SER A 27 3.47 3.47 -20.09
C SER A 27 3.35 4.03 -21.52
N THR A 28 2.65 3.31 -22.41
CA THR A 28 2.44 3.69 -23.81
C THR A 28 0.97 3.95 -24.12
N ALA A 29 0.69 4.88 -25.03
CA ALA A 29 -0.67 5.15 -25.50
C ALA A 29 -1.31 3.91 -26.14
N GLY A 30 -0.54 3.08 -26.86
CA GLY A 30 -1.04 1.83 -27.44
C GLY A 30 -1.48 0.84 -26.36
N GLY A 31 -0.70 0.67 -25.30
CA GLY A 31 -1.06 -0.21 -24.18
C GLY A 31 -2.30 0.28 -23.43
N GLN A 32 -2.43 1.58 -23.23
CA GLN A 32 -3.62 2.20 -22.62
C GLN A 32 -4.86 1.96 -23.47
N THR A 33 -4.76 2.12 -24.80
CA THR A 33 -5.87 1.87 -25.73
C THR A 33 -6.35 0.41 -25.68
N MET A 34 -5.45 -0.54 -25.47
CA MET A 34 -5.80 -1.98 -25.39
C MET A 34 -6.69 -2.31 -24.20
N ILE A 35 -6.55 -1.62 -23.07
CA ILE A 35 -7.37 -1.89 -21.88
C ILE A 35 -8.62 -0.99 -21.80
N GLU A 36 -8.71 0.04 -22.61
CA GLU A 36 -9.82 0.99 -22.58
C GLU A 36 -11.23 0.34 -22.67
N PRO A 37 -11.45 -0.70 -23.50
CA PRO A 37 -12.76 -1.36 -23.56
C PRO A 37 -13.18 -2.00 -22.21
N PHE A 38 -12.23 -2.36 -21.36
CA PHE A 38 -12.49 -2.99 -20.06
C PHE A 38 -12.76 -1.96 -18.96
N LEU A 39 -12.55 -0.68 -19.21
CA LEU A 39 -12.75 0.41 -18.25
C LEU A 39 -14.16 1.04 -18.33
N GLN A 40 -15.01 0.58 -19.25
CA GLN A 40 -16.36 1.11 -19.39
C GLN A 40 -17.23 0.65 -18.22
N GLY A 41 -17.85 1.61 -17.52
CA GLY A 41 -18.70 1.34 -16.35
C GLY A 41 -17.95 0.87 -15.11
N VAL A 42 -16.64 1.11 -15.06
CA VAL A 42 -15.79 0.79 -13.93
C VAL A 42 -15.66 2.01 -13.01
N ASP A 43 -15.95 1.83 -11.72
CA ASP A 43 -15.80 2.88 -10.71
C ASP A 43 -14.37 2.92 -10.13
N MET A 44 -13.70 1.77 -10.07
CA MET A 44 -12.36 1.66 -9.51
C MET A 44 -11.48 0.72 -10.33
N VAL A 45 -10.26 1.14 -10.61
CA VAL A 45 -9.23 0.31 -11.24
C VAL A 45 -8.04 0.13 -10.29
N VAL A 46 -7.58 -1.11 -10.17
CA VAL A 46 -6.40 -1.48 -9.40
C VAL A 46 -5.29 -1.91 -10.36
N LEU A 47 -4.15 -1.24 -10.31
CA LEU A 47 -2.97 -1.54 -11.13
C LEU A 47 -1.87 -2.17 -10.25
N ASP A 48 -1.80 -3.48 -10.28
CA ASP A 48 -0.84 -4.28 -9.49
C ASP A 48 0.15 -5.00 -10.42
N ASN A 49 1.36 -4.55 -10.52
CA ASN A 49 1.95 -3.33 -9.95
C ASN A 49 2.54 -2.46 -11.08
N ILE A 50 2.89 -1.23 -10.75
CA ILE A 50 3.43 -0.26 -11.73
C ILE A 50 4.68 -0.82 -12.44
N ALA A 51 5.58 -1.51 -11.72
CA ALA A 51 6.83 -2.00 -12.30
C ALA A 51 6.62 -3.08 -13.38
N THR A 52 5.55 -3.86 -13.30
CA THR A 52 5.21 -4.90 -14.28
C THR A 52 4.34 -4.39 -15.42
N LEU A 53 3.52 -3.39 -15.16
CA LEU A 53 2.59 -2.81 -16.12
C LEU A 53 3.17 -1.63 -16.91
N CYS A 54 4.27 -1.00 -16.44
CA CYS A 54 4.97 0.10 -17.08
C CYS A 54 6.42 -0.31 -17.36
N ARG A 55 6.66 -0.96 -18.50
CA ARG A 55 7.93 -1.65 -18.81
C ARG A 55 8.91 -0.86 -19.65
N THR A 56 8.43 0.10 -20.47
CA THR A 56 9.28 0.92 -21.30
C THR A 56 9.86 2.07 -20.51
N GLY A 57 11.18 2.07 -20.27
CA GLY A 57 11.79 3.27 -19.78
C GLY A 57 12.99 3.15 -18.87
N LYS A 58 14.07 2.45 -19.27
CA LYS A 58 15.38 2.71 -18.64
C LYS A 58 16.05 3.96 -19.23
N GLU A 59 15.77 4.35 -20.47
CA GLU A 59 16.36 5.52 -21.12
C GLU A 59 15.49 6.79 -21.06
N ASN A 60 14.17 6.67 -20.76
CA ASN A 60 13.22 7.80 -20.69
C ASN A 60 12.24 7.66 -19.53
N GLU A 61 12.71 7.41 -18.31
CA GLU A 61 11.83 7.25 -17.12
C GLU A 61 10.87 8.43 -16.94
N SER A 62 11.31 9.67 -17.21
CA SER A 62 10.47 10.85 -17.08
C SER A 62 9.38 10.93 -18.15
N GLN A 63 9.67 10.58 -19.39
CA GLN A 63 8.69 10.65 -20.49
C GLN A 63 7.62 9.55 -20.38
N SER A 64 8.04 8.34 -20.04
CA SER A 64 7.11 7.22 -19.83
C SER A 64 6.17 7.50 -18.66
N TRP A 65 6.70 8.12 -17.59
CA TRP A 65 5.88 8.55 -16.47
C TRP A 65 4.91 9.67 -16.84
N GLN A 66 5.29 10.64 -17.66
CA GLN A 66 4.38 11.70 -18.13
C GLN A 66 3.18 11.13 -18.90
N THR A 67 3.43 10.14 -19.77
CA THR A 67 2.34 9.47 -20.50
C THR A 67 1.39 8.73 -19.55
N MET A 68 1.95 8.00 -18.58
CA MET A 68 1.17 7.33 -17.55
C MET A 68 0.40 8.33 -16.68
N GLN A 69 1.05 9.40 -16.25
CA GLN A 69 0.46 10.46 -15.45
C GLN A 69 -0.74 11.11 -16.13
N ALA A 70 -0.60 11.46 -17.40
CA ALA A 70 -1.69 12.05 -18.18
C ALA A 70 -2.89 11.11 -18.26
N TRP A 71 -2.67 9.82 -18.46
CA TRP A 71 -3.73 8.83 -18.50
C TRP A 71 -4.40 8.63 -17.14
N LEU A 72 -3.64 8.55 -16.04
CA LEU A 72 -4.19 8.46 -14.69
C LEU A 72 -5.09 9.65 -14.33
N LEU A 73 -4.65 10.87 -14.70
CA LEU A 73 -5.46 12.08 -14.52
C LEU A 73 -6.72 12.06 -15.36
N GLU A 74 -6.69 11.48 -16.58
CA GLU A 74 -7.86 11.31 -17.41
C GLU A 74 -8.85 10.30 -16.81
N LEU A 75 -8.38 9.16 -16.29
CA LEU A 75 -9.24 8.19 -15.58
C LEU A 75 -9.95 8.86 -14.39
N ARG A 76 -9.20 9.64 -13.62
CA ARG A 76 -9.74 10.42 -12.49
C ARG A 76 -10.78 11.45 -12.95
N ARG A 77 -10.52 12.17 -14.05
CA ARG A 77 -11.48 13.15 -14.63
C ARG A 77 -12.78 12.47 -15.06
N ARG A 78 -12.73 11.22 -15.48
CA ARG A 78 -13.89 10.37 -15.79
C ARG A 78 -14.62 9.86 -14.55
N GLY A 79 -14.15 10.20 -13.34
CA GLY A 79 -14.77 9.80 -12.06
C GLY A 79 -14.27 8.47 -11.51
N MET A 80 -13.26 7.84 -12.13
CA MET A 80 -12.74 6.57 -11.64
C MET A 80 -11.77 6.77 -10.46
N THR A 81 -11.86 5.91 -9.48
CA THR A 81 -10.82 5.74 -8.45
C THR A 81 -9.69 4.88 -9.00
N VAL A 82 -8.45 5.33 -8.87
CA VAL A 82 -7.29 4.56 -9.32
C VAL A 82 -6.41 4.20 -8.13
N LEU A 83 -6.23 2.90 -7.89
CA LEU A 83 -5.29 2.37 -6.90
C LEU A 83 -4.05 1.84 -7.62
N LEU A 84 -2.90 2.47 -7.34
CA LEU A 84 -1.61 2.02 -7.84
C LEU A 84 -0.87 1.24 -6.75
N ILE A 85 -0.45 0.02 -7.06
CA ILE A 85 0.39 -0.76 -6.16
C ILE A 85 1.84 -0.65 -6.63
N HIS A 86 2.72 -0.36 -5.67
CA HIS A 86 4.16 -0.26 -5.90
C HIS A 86 4.92 -0.94 -4.77
N HIS A 87 5.91 -1.76 -5.12
CA HIS A 87 6.77 -2.38 -4.12
C HIS A 87 7.84 -1.41 -3.63
N ALA A 88 7.99 -1.30 -2.32
CA ALA A 88 9.10 -0.58 -1.70
C ALA A 88 10.44 -1.22 -2.07
N GLY A 89 11.49 -0.40 -2.17
CA GLY A 89 12.85 -0.88 -2.34
C GLY A 89 13.35 -1.66 -1.10
N LYS A 90 14.51 -2.33 -1.21
CA LYS A 90 15.14 -3.07 -0.11
C LYS A 90 15.46 -2.21 1.12
N SER A 91 15.59 -0.90 0.96
CA SER A 91 15.79 0.08 2.04
C SER A 91 14.50 0.53 2.74
N GLY A 92 13.34 0.02 2.31
CA GLY A 92 12.05 0.49 2.83
C GLY A 92 11.56 1.80 2.19
N ASP A 93 12.44 2.52 1.48
CA ASP A 93 12.07 3.74 0.78
C ASP A 93 11.56 3.44 -0.63
N GLN A 94 10.64 4.28 -1.13
CA GLN A 94 10.16 4.16 -2.50
C GLN A 94 11.31 4.29 -3.49
N ARG A 95 11.46 3.29 -4.38
CA ARG A 95 12.28 3.47 -5.58
C ARG A 95 11.51 4.32 -6.58
N GLY A 96 11.88 5.57 -6.70
CA GLY A 96 11.31 6.48 -7.70
C GLY A 96 11.06 7.86 -7.13
N THR A 97 11.05 8.82 -8.01
CA THR A 97 11.00 10.24 -7.70
C THR A 97 9.69 10.62 -7.00
N SER A 98 9.77 11.59 -6.09
CA SER A 98 8.65 12.35 -5.51
C SER A 98 7.63 12.80 -6.57
N ALA A 99 8.06 12.96 -7.82
CA ALA A 99 7.20 13.29 -8.96
C ALA A 99 6.04 12.29 -9.21
N ARG A 100 6.16 11.03 -8.77
CA ARG A 100 5.05 10.06 -8.87
C ARG A 100 3.95 10.34 -7.86
N GLU A 101 4.32 10.84 -6.70
CA GLU A 101 3.37 11.15 -5.62
C GLU A 101 2.63 12.48 -5.85
N ASP A 102 3.15 13.36 -6.73
CA ASP A 102 2.59 14.69 -6.95
C ASP A 102 1.12 14.65 -7.38
N ILE A 103 0.75 13.69 -8.20
CA ILE A 103 -0.63 13.54 -8.70
C ILE A 103 -1.54 12.71 -7.78
N MET A 104 -0.98 12.03 -6.78
CA MET A 104 -1.77 11.20 -5.87
C MET A 104 -2.49 12.07 -4.84
N ASP A 105 -3.72 11.72 -4.52
CA ASP A 105 -4.46 12.34 -3.42
C ASP A 105 -4.06 11.73 -2.08
N THR A 106 -3.85 10.42 -2.08
CA THR A 106 -3.45 9.66 -0.91
C THR A 106 -2.30 8.72 -1.26
N VAL A 107 -1.29 8.66 -0.40
CA VAL A 107 -0.19 7.70 -0.47
C VAL A 107 -0.17 6.91 0.83
N ILE A 108 -0.30 5.60 0.71
CA ILE A 108 -0.32 4.67 1.82
C ILE A 108 0.97 3.86 1.80
N SER A 109 1.74 3.90 2.88
CA SER A 109 2.93 3.07 3.09
C SER A 109 2.59 1.95 4.05
N LEU A 110 2.76 0.71 3.61
CA LEU A 110 2.67 -0.47 4.48
C LEU A 110 4.08 -0.80 4.98
N ARG A 111 4.24 -0.84 6.29
CA ARG A 111 5.51 -1.12 6.95
C ARG A 111 5.40 -2.37 7.79
N ARG A 112 6.48 -3.13 7.85
CA ARG A 112 6.54 -4.28 8.75
C ARG A 112 6.88 -3.78 10.14
N PRO A 113 6.13 -4.16 11.19
CA PRO A 113 6.51 -3.88 12.57
C PRO A 113 7.90 -4.42 12.88
N ARG A 114 8.62 -3.77 13.78
CA ARG A 114 10.00 -4.15 14.10
C ARG A 114 10.11 -5.57 14.64
N GLU A 115 9.16 -5.95 15.50
CA GLU A 115 9.13 -7.26 16.16
C GLU A 115 8.31 -8.30 15.39
N TYR A 116 8.09 -8.06 14.10
CA TYR A 116 7.31 -8.98 13.28
C TYR A 116 7.96 -10.36 13.20
N SER A 117 7.17 -11.38 13.50
CA SER A 117 7.50 -12.78 13.24
C SER A 117 6.71 -13.32 12.06
N MET A 118 7.31 -14.18 11.23
CA MET A 118 6.62 -14.83 10.11
C MET A 118 5.41 -15.68 10.56
N ALA A 119 5.40 -16.12 11.81
CA ALA A 119 4.28 -16.87 12.39
C ALA A 119 3.01 -16.04 12.56
N GLU A 120 3.13 -14.70 12.59
CA GLU A 120 2.00 -13.77 12.76
C GLU A 120 1.20 -13.54 11.47
N GLY A 121 1.72 -14.02 10.33
CA GLY A 121 1.02 -13.88 9.05
C GLY A 121 0.94 -12.44 8.56
N ALA A 122 -0.25 -11.99 8.17
CA ALA A 122 -0.46 -10.63 7.66
C ALA A 122 -0.60 -9.63 8.82
N ARG A 123 0.53 -9.09 9.27
CA ARG A 123 0.63 -8.01 10.25
C ARG A 123 1.50 -6.89 9.70
N PHE A 124 0.99 -5.65 9.69
CA PHE A 124 1.69 -4.49 9.16
C PHE A 124 1.13 -3.20 9.74
N GLU A 125 1.96 -2.17 9.73
CA GLU A 125 1.57 -0.80 10.03
C GLU A 125 1.13 -0.09 8.75
N VAL A 126 0.08 0.71 8.85
CA VAL A 126 -0.45 1.55 7.77
C VAL A 126 -0.14 3.00 8.07
N HIS A 127 0.65 3.64 7.21
CA HIS A 127 1.02 5.04 7.33
C HIS A 127 0.52 5.82 6.12
N LEU A 128 -0.27 6.89 6.34
CA LEU A 128 -0.66 7.83 5.31
C LEU A 128 0.45 8.88 5.15
N THR A 129 1.38 8.67 4.21
CA THR A 129 2.48 9.60 3.96
C THR A 129 2.02 10.84 3.19
N LYS A 130 0.88 10.74 2.50
CA LYS A 130 0.13 11.85 1.90
C LYS A 130 -1.35 11.57 2.06
N ALA A 131 -2.12 12.54 2.50
CA ALA A 131 -3.53 12.37 2.83
C ALA A 131 -4.32 13.66 2.52
N ARG A 132 -4.58 13.93 1.22
CA ARG A 132 -5.40 15.07 0.84
C ARG A 132 -6.85 14.85 1.26
N GLY A 133 -7.38 15.76 2.09
CA GLY A 133 -8.77 15.68 2.56
C GLY A 133 -9.02 14.68 3.69
N ILE A 134 -7.99 14.00 4.20
CA ILE A 134 -8.06 13.17 5.41
C ILE A 134 -7.33 13.92 6.52
N LEU A 135 -8.01 14.23 7.62
CA LEU A 135 -7.51 15.10 8.68
C LEU A 135 -7.74 14.48 10.07
N GLY A 136 -6.96 14.93 11.04
CA GLY A 136 -7.11 14.54 12.43
C GLY A 136 -6.82 13.07 12.67
N ASP A 137 -7.64 12.42 13.46
CA ASP A 137 -7.44 11.03 13.87
C ASP A 137 -7.53 10.04 12.71
N ASP A 138 -8.31 10.35 11.68
CA ASP A 138 -8.43 9.50 10.48
C ASP A 138 -7.11 9.43 9.67
N ALA A 139 -6.18 10.37 9.88
CA ALA A 139 -4.87 10.38 9.23
C ALA A 139 -3.77 9.71 10.07
N LYS A 140 -4.07 9.30 11.31
CA LYS A 140 -3.11 8.64 12.19
C LYS A 140 -2.69 7.28 11.63
N PRO A 141 -1.44 6.89 11.82
CA PRO A 141 -1.00 5.55 11.48
C PRO A 141 -1.61 4.52 12.44
N PHE A 142 -1.86 3.32 11.93
CA PHE A 142 -2.41 2.21 12.70
C PHE A 142 -1.78 0.88 12.30
N GLU A 143 -1.83 -0.10 13.20
CA GLU A 143 -1.45 -1.48 12.93
C GLU A 143 -2.68 -2.28 12.50
N ALA A 144 -2.53 -3.08 11.44
CA ALA A 144 -3.52 -4.06 11.00
C ALA A 144 -2.92 -5.47 11.10
N ASN A 145 -3.66 -6.38 11.73
CA ASN A 145 -3.29 -7.78 11.87
C ASN A 145 -4.46 -8.68 11.47
N LEU A 146 -4.23 -9.61 10.54
CA LEU A 146 -5.22 -10.61 10.15
C LEU A 146 -5.13 -11.79 11.09
N ILE A 147 -6.15 -11.96 11.92
CA ILE A 147 -6.20 -13.03 12.92
C ILE A 147 -7.27 -14.06 12.58
N THR A 148 -7.06 -15.29 13.05
CA THR A 148 -8.05 -16.36 12.95
C THR A 148 -8.78 -16.49 14.29
N GLU A 149 -10.10 -16.31 14.28
CA GLU A 149 -10.97 -16.56 15.43
C GLU A 149 -11.98 -17.65 15.06
N GLY A 150 -11.81 -18.82 15.65
CA GLY A 150 -12.57 -20.02 15.25
C GLY A 150 -12.27 -20.40 13.80
N ASN A 151 -13.29 -20.40 12.93
CA ASN A 151 -13.17 -20.70 11.50
C ASN A 151 -13.21 -19.45 10.59
N ALA A 152 -13.14 -18.26 11.15
CA ALA A 152 -13.21 -17.01 10.41
C ALA A 152 -11.91 -16.20 10.52
N LEU A 153 -11.63 -15.43 9.47
CA LEU A 153 -10.53 -14.46 9.45
C LEU A 153 -11.09 -13.06 9.75
N HIS A 154 -10.46 -12.36 10.68
CA HIS A 154 -10.82 -11.01 11.08
C HIS A 154 -9.61 -10.09 11.05
N TRP A 155 -9.83 -8.85 10.60
CA TRP A 155 -8.84 -7.79 10.76
C TRP A 155 -8.96 -7.20 12.17
N ARG A 156 -7.87 -7.24 12.93
CA ARG A 156 -7.69 -6.47 14.16
C ARG A 156 -6.92 -5.22 13.82
N VAL A 157 -7.50 -4.06 14.15
CA VAL A 157 -6.88 -2.74 13.95
C VAL A 157 -6.60 -2.14 15.32
N ARG A 158 -5.40 -1.57 15.50
CA ARG A 158 -4.97 -0.91 16.73
C ARG A 158 -4.19 0.34 16.42
N ASP A 159 -4.30 1.37 17.24
CA ASP A 159 -3.45 2.56 17.13
C ASP A 159 -2.00 2.19 17.43
N ILE A 160 -1.06 2.77 16.68
CA ILE A 160 0.38 2.50 16.90
C ILE A 160 0.83 2.98 18.27
N GLU A 161 0.28 4.09 18.77
CA GLU A 161 0.58 4.60 20.12
C GLU A 161 0.22 3.58 21.20
N ASP A 162 -0.90 2.87 21.07
CA ASP A 162 -1.30 1.83 22.02
C ASP A 162 -0.39 0.61 21.94
N VAL A 163 0.00 0.19 20.74
CA VAL A 163 0.95 -0.92 20.52
C VAL A 163 2.30 -0.60 21.14
N GLU A 164 2.79 0.60 20.93
CA GLU A 164 4.06 1.08 21.50
C GLU A 164 4.03 1.16 23.02
N LEU A 165 2.90 1.58 23.59
CA LEU A 165 2.71 1.64 25.04
C LEU A 165 2.67 0.23 25.66
N GLU A 166 2.00 -0.72 25.01
CA GLU A 166 2.00 -2.14 25.45
C GLU A 166 3.41 -2.72 25.43
N GLU A 167 4.18 -2.46 24.38
CA GLU A 167 5.56 -2.93 24.24
C GLU A 167 6.48 -2.30 25.31
N LEU A 168 6.34 -1.00 25.56
CA LEU A 168 7.07 -0.34 26.64
C LEU A 168 6.76 -0.96 28.01
N LYS A 169 5.48 -1.23 28.31
CA LYS A 169 5.07 -1.87 29.56
C LYS A 169 5.66 -3.27 29.69
N ARG A 170 5.70 -4.04 28.59
CA ARG A 170 6.30 -5.37 28.56
C ARG A 170 7.79 -5.32 28.90
N LEU A 171 8.57 -4.48 28.21
CA LEU A 171 10.01 -4.33 28.43
C LEU A 171 10.33 -3.88 29.86
N LEU A 172 9.58 -2.90 30.39
CA LEU A 172 9.74 -2.47 31.78
C LEU A 172 9.43 -3.60 32.76
N GLY A 173 8.41 -4.41 32.49
CA GLY A 173 8.06 -5.59 33.29
C GLY A 173 9.15 -6.68 33.27
N GLU A 174 9.93 -6.77 32.20
CA GLU A 174 11.09 -7.65 32.05
C GLU A 174 12.37 -7.08 32.70
N GLY A 175 12.31 -5.87 33.27
CA GLY A 175 13.42 -5.25 34.00
C GLY A 175 14.35 -4.36 33.15
N TYR A 176 13.96 -4.03 31.90
CA TYR A 176 14.71 -3.10 31.08
C TYR A 176 14.65 -1.68 31.64
N SER A 177 15.74 -0.92 31.53
CA SER A 177 15.73 0.50 31.86
C SER A 177 15.02 1.30 30.74
N ILE A 178 14.55 2.52 31.05
CA ILE A 178 13.97 3.43 30.02
C ILE A 178 14.92 3.67 28.83
N ARG A 179 16.23 3.65 29.08
CA ARG A 179 17.24 3.80 28.04
C ARG A 179 17.28 2.56 27.12
N ASP A 180 17.30 1.39 27.73
CA ASP A 180 17.34 0.12 27.00
C ASP A 180 16.02 -0.10 26.25
N CYS A 181 14.86 0.27 26.83
CA CYS A 181 13.58 0.29 26.15
C CYS A 181 13.61 1.20 24.91
N ALA A 182 14.16 2.42 25.01
CA ALA A 182 14.26 3.33 23.88
C ALA A 182 15.15 2.76 22.76
N GLU A 183 16.26 2.13 23.10
CA GLU A 183 17.16 1.45 22.15
C GLU A 183 16.46 0.27 21.47
N GLU A 184 15.80 -0.58 22.24
CA GLU A 184 15.07 -1.76 21.76
C GLU A 184 13.90 -1.35 20.85
N MET A 185 13.13 -0.33 21.21
CA MET A 185 12.04 0.21 20.42
C MET A 185 12.51 1.11 19.25
N GLY A 186 13.83 1.40 19.12
CA GLY A 186 14.39 2.27 18.08
C GLY A 186 13.94 3.71 18.17
N LYS A 187 13.66 4.18 19.39
CA LYS A 187 13.16 5.54 19.68
C LYS A 187 14.16 6.38 20.46
N SER A 188 13.93 7.69 20.48
CA SER A 188 14.69 8.55 21.39
C SER A 188 14.20 8.35 22.83
N LYS A 189 15.13 8.50 23.79
CA LYS A 189 14.79 8.46 25.23
C LYS A 189 13.68 9.44 25.61
N SER A 190 13.64 10.61 24.99
CA SER A 190 12.62 11.62 25.21
C SER A 190 11.22 11.22 24.69
N SER A 191 11.16 10.38 23.65
CA SER A 191 9.88 9.85 23.14
C SER A 191 9.29 8.80 24.07
N VAL A 192 10.13 8.00 24.71
CA VAL A 192 9.71 6.91 25.62
C VAL A 192 9.34 7.43 27.01
N HIS A 193 9.83 8.62 27.38
CA HIS A 193 9.60 9.22 28.72
C HIS A 193 8.31 10.07 28.78
N ARG A 194 7.62 10.32 27.67
CA ARG A 194 6.34 11.05 27.61
C ARG A 194 5.17 10.11 27.74
#